data_4ef787a912344e4b8eed06871354718e
#
_entry.id   4ef787a912344e4b8eed06871354718e
#
_cell.length_a   1.000
_cell.length_b   1.000
_cell.length_c   1.000
_cell.angle_alpha   90.00
_cell.angle_beta   90.00
_cell.angle_gamma   90.00
#
_symmetry.space_group_name_H-M   'P 1'
#
loop_
_entity.id
_entity.type
_entity.pdbx_description
1 polymer ?
#
loop_
_entity_poly.entity_id
_entity_poly.type
_entity_poly.pdbx_seq_one_letter_code
_entity_poly.pdbx_strand_id
1 'polypeptide(L)'
;MTVNSVQNSESSQEHSMIDVQHTSCCIVGGGPAGAVLALLLARQNIPLMLLEVHKDFDREFRGDTLHPSVMEIMEQLGLAAQLLELPHTKMRQLTIQAAANTATLVDLTCLKTKYPYITILPQVKFLEFITAQAQRYPSFQLVMGANVQETIV
;
A
#
# COMPACT_ATOMS: atom_id res chain seq x y z
N MET A 1 6.10 11.92 -18.99
CA MET A 1 7.03 11.98 -17.84
C MET A 1 8.08 10.90 -18.04
N THR A 2 9.35 11.26 -18.06
CA THR A 2 10.45 10.32 -18.32
C THR A 2 11.14 10.03 -16.99
N VAL A 3 11.26 8.78 -16.61
CA VAL A 3 11.92 8.36 -15.36
C VAL A 3 13.21 7.65 -15.69
N ASN A 4 14.35 8.15 -15.19
CA ASN A 4 15.64 7.47 -15.31
C ASN A 4 15.81 6.49 -14.14
N SER A 5 15.94 5.21 -14.44
CA SER A 5 16.17 4.18 -13.42
C SER A 5 17.66 4.05 -13.08
N VAL A 6 17.90 3.78 -11.88
CA VAL A 6 19.00 3.90 -10.94
C VAL A 6 20.26 3.13 -11.25
N GLN A 7 21.38 3.72 -10.83
CA GLN A 7 22.70 3.11 -10.74
C GLN A 7 22.82 2.16 -9.54
N ASN A 8 23.27 0.92 -9.79
CA ASN A 8 23.94 0.10 -8.80
C ASN A 8 25.40 0.51 -8.73
N SER A 9 25.85 0.90 -7.54
CA SER A 9 27.25 1.14 -7.23
C SER A 9 27.98 -0.21 -7.08
N GLU A 10 28.64 -0.65 -8.14
CA GLU A 10 29.90 -1.41 -8.07
C GLU A 10 30.60 -1.32 -9.42
N SER A 11 31.89 -1.02 -9.33
CA SER A 11 32.86 -0.72 -10.36
C SER A 11 32.87 -1.72 -11.52
N SER A 12 32.47 -1.26 -12.71
CA SER A 12 33.03 -1.65 -14.01
C SER A 12 32.45 -0.69 -15.04
N GLN A 13 33.30 -0.09 -15.88
CA GLN A 13 32.90 0.77 -17.00
C GLN A 13 32.18 -0.10 -18.05
N GLU A 14 30.89 -0.33 -17.82
CA GLU A 14 29.95 -0.72 -18.86
C GLU A 14 29.06 0.48 -19.14
N HIS A 15 28.98 0.87 -20.42
CA HIS A 15 27.97 1.80 -20.91
C HIS A 15 26.60 1.25 -20.50
N SER A 16 26.06 1.68 -19.37
CA SER A 16 24.70 1.35 -18.98
C SER A 16 23.77 1.98 -20.01
N MET A 17 23.17 1.17 -20.84
CA MET A 17 22.03 1.62 -21.67
C MET A 17 20.99 2.17 -20.72
N ILE A 18 20.67 3.47 -20.86
CA ILE A 18 19.59 4.10 -20.12
C ILE A 18 18.30 3.45 -20.65
N ASP A 19 17.70 2.62 -19.81
CA ASP A 19 16.40 2.04 -20.13
C ASP A 19 15.32 3.10 -19.90
N VAL A 20 14.89 3.74 -20.98
CA VAL A 20 13.86 4.80 -20.94
C VAL A 20 12.49 4.14 -21.02
N GLN A 21 11.76 4.19 -19.92
CA GLN A 21 10.40 3.72 -19.85
C GLN A 21 9.40 4.89 -19.93
N HIS A 22 8.31 4.68 -20.67
CA HIS A 22 7.26 5.67 -20.86
C HIS A 22 5.97 5.23 -20.19
N THR A 23 5.35 6.13 -19.41
CA THR A 23 4.06 5.89 -18.79
C THR A 23 3.23 7.19 -18.76
N SER A 24 1.91 7.07 -18.67
CA SER A 24 1.01 8.23 -18.54
C SER A 24 0.98 8.79 -17.12
N CYS A 25 1.23 7.93 -16.13
CA CYS A 25 1.21 8.30 -14.71
C CYS A 25 2.37 7.62 -13.97
N CYS A 26 3.05 8.37 -13.12
CA CYS A 26 4.09 7.84 -12.25
C CYS A 26 3.74 8.16 -10.79
N ILE A 27 3.67 7.13 -9.95
CA ILE A 27 3.45 7.25 -8.51
C ILE A 27 4.77 6.95 -7.81
N VAL A 28 5.24 7.87 -6.99
CA VAL A 28 6.46 7.72 -6.19
C VAL A 28 6.08 7.39 -4.75
N GLY A 29 6.49 6.21 -4.31
CA GLY A 29 6.23 5.66 -2.98
C GLY A 29 5.15 4.58 -2.96
N GLY A 30 5.57 3.32 -2.73
CA GLY A 30 4.71 2.13 -2.63
C GLY A 30 4.10 1.92 -1.23
N GLY A 31 3.88 3.01 -0.46
CA GLY A 31 3.12 2.95 0.79
C GLY A 31 1.62 2.72 0.56
N PRO A 32 0.81 2.64 1.64
CA PRO A 32 -0.62 2.34 1.52
C PRO A 32 -1.38 3.26 0.56
N ALA A 33 -1.09 4.57 0.61
CA ALA A 33 -1.75 5.54 -0.28
C ALA A 33 -1.36 5.34 -1.75
N GLY A 34 -0.05 5.20 -2.03
CA GLY A 34 0.45 4.98 -3.39
C GLY A 34 -0.02 3.66 -3.99
N ALA A 35 0.02 2.59 -3.21
CA ALA A 35 -0.44 1.27 -3.64
C ALA A 35 -1.95 1.25 -3.97
N VAL A 36 -2.79 1.85 -3.10
CA VAL A 36 -4.23 1.93 -3.34
C VAL A 36 -4.54 2.82 -4.54
N LEU A 37 -3.88 3.99 -4.66
CA LEU A 37 -4.03 4.86 -5.83
C LEU A 37 -3.64 4.13 -7.12
N ALA A 38 -2.52 3.40 -7.10
CA ALA A 38 -2.07 2.62 -8.24
C ALA A 38 -3.11 1.57 -8.66
N LEU A 39 -3.70 0.84 -7.70
CA LEU A 39 -4.77 -0.10 -7.98
C LEU A 39 -6.00 0.59 -8.62
N LEU A 40 -6.42 1.73 -8.09
CA LEU A 40 -7.56 2.48 -8.61
C LEU A 40 -7.35 2.92 -10.06
N LEU A 41 -6.16 3.43 -10.38
CA LEU A 41 -5.80 3.85 -11.75
C LEU A 41 -5.65 2.64 -12.69
N ALA A 42 -5.04 1.56 -12.23
CA ALA A 42 -4.92 0.32 -12.99
C ALA A 42 -6.29 -0.25 -13.38
N ARG A 43 -7.27 -0.22 -12.49
CA ARG A 43 -8.66 -0.62 -12.75
C ARG A 43 -9.34 0.22 -13.83
N GLN A 44 -8.88 1.45 -14.05
CA GLN A 44 -9.33 2.32 -15.13
C GLN A 44 -8.52 2.16 -16.42
N ASN A 45 -7.62 1.15 -16.47
CA ASN A 45 -6.69 0.90 -17.58
C ASN A 45 -5.78 2.10 -17.89
N ILE A 46 -5.48 2.94 -16.91
CA ILE A 46 -4.54 4.04 -17.05
C ILE A 46 -3.12 3.46 -16.96
N PRO A 47 -2.27 3.63 -18.01
CA PRO A 47 -0.88 3.18 -17.95
C PRO A 47 -0.14 3.91 -16.82
N LEU A 48 0.35 3.15 -15.84
CA LEU A 48 1.03 3.73 -14.68
C LEU A 48 2.19 2.87 -14.20
N MET A 49 3.13 3.57 -13.56
CA MET A 49 4.27 3.00 -12.89
C MET A 49 4.25 3.40 -11.41
N LEU A 50 4.36 2.43 -10.51
CA LEU A 50 4.55 2.64 -9.08
C LEU A 50 6.00 2.38 -8.73
N LEU A 51 6.71 3.41 -8.25
CA LEU A 51 8.11 3.36 -7.86
C LEU A 51 8.22 3.26 -6.33
N GLU A 52 8.96 2.29 -5.84
CA GLU A 52 9.23 2.10 -4.42
C GLU A 52 10.74 2.02 -4.19
N VAL A 53 11.26 2.80 -3.24
CA VAL A 53 12.69 2.87 -2.93
C VAL A 53 13.23 1.59 -2.28
N HIS A 54 12.41 0.90 -1.52
CA HIS A 54 12.78 -0.36 -0.89
C HIS A 54 12.69 -1.54 -1.87
N LYS A 55 13.48 -2.57 -1.61
CA LYS A 55 13.47 -3.80 -2.43
C LYS A 55 12.27 -4.72 -2.11
N ASP A 56 11.62 -4.49 -0.98
CA ASP A 56 10.42 -5.19 -0.50
C ASP A 56 9.53 -4.26 0.31
N PHE A 57 8.41 -4.75 0.82
CA PHE A 57 7.50 -4.00 1.69
C PHE A 57 7.80 -4.18 3.18
N ASP A 58 8.85 -4.92 3.54
CA ASP A 58 9.25 -5.12 4.93
C ASP A 58 10.01 -3.89 5.45
N ARG A 59 9.34 -3.06 6.22
CA ARG A 59 9.85 -1.78 6.74
C ARG A 59 9.89 -1.81 8.26
N GLU A 60 10.83 -1.07 8.86
CA GLU A 60 10.95 -0.96 10.32
C GLU A 60 9.73 -0.30 10.96
N PHE A 61 9.22 0.79 10.35
CA PHE A 61 8.01 1.47 10.83
C PHE A 61 6.78 1.02 10.05
N ARG A 62 5.76 0.54 10.75
CA ARG A 62 4.54 -0.03 10.18
C ARG A 62 3.30 0.53 10.85
N GLY A 63 2.29 0.81 10.03
CA GLY A 63 0.94 1.05 10.50
C GLY A 63 0.09 -0.20 10.28
N ASP A 64 0.03 -1.08 11.26
CA ASP A 64 -0.62 -2.40 11.14
C ASP A 64 -2.14 -2.33 11.36
N THR A 65 -2.77 -1.17 11.10
CA THR A 65 -4.19 -0.97 11.37
C THR A 65 -4.94 -0.44 10.15
N LEU A 66 -6.03 -1.11 9.79
CA LEU A 66 -6.99 -0.66 8.81
C LEU A 66 -8.27 -0.21 9.51
N HIS A 67 -8.58 1.06 9.40
CA HIS A 67 -9.77 1.66 9.98
C HIS A 67 -11.05 1.24 9.24
N PRO A 68 -12.24 1.36 9.87
CA PRO A 68 -13.53 1.02 9.23
C PRO A 68 -13.70 1.62 7.84
N SER A 69 -13.30 2.90 7.65
CA SER A 69 -13.39 3.58 6.34
C SER A 69 -12.55 2.92 5.25
N VAL A 70 -11.37 2.40 5.59
CA VAL A 70 -10.54 1.65 4.64
C VAL A 70 -11.22 0.35 4.23
N MET A 71 -11.85 -0.35 5.19
CA MET A 71 -12.60 -1.57 4.92
C MET A 71 -13.84 -1.31 4.05
N GLU A 72 -14.49 -0.16 4.20
CA GLU A 72 -15.59 0.26 3.32
C GLU A 72 -15.10 0.52 1.89
N ILE A 73 -13.93 1.13 1.72
CA ILE A 73 -13.30 1.28 0.40
C ILE A 73 -12.99 -0.10 -0.19
N MET A 74 -12.41 -1.01 0.58
CA MET A 74 -12.16 -2.38 0.11
C MET A 74 -13.45 -3.11 -0.28
N GLU A 75 -14.55 -2.89 0.44
CA GLU A 75 -15.86 -3.43 0.06
C GLU A 75 -16.35 -2.87 -1.27
N GLN A 76 -16.28 -1.55 -1.47
CA GLN A 76 -16.66 -0.91 -2.74
C GLN A 76 -15.82 -1.43 -3.92
N LEU A 77 -14.57 -1.79 -3.66
CA LEU A 77 -13.68 -2.39 -4.65
C LEU A 77 -13.92 -3.89 -4.87
N GLY A 78 -14.78 -4.52 -4.05
CA GLY A 78 -15.03 -5.97 -4.07
C GLY A 78 -13.88 -6.80 -3.50
N LEU A 79 -13.00 -6.20 -2.69
CA LEU A 79 -11.78 -6.81 -2.17
C LEU A 79 -11.84 -7.14 -0.68
N ALA A 80 -12.83 -6.64 0.06
CA ALA A 80 -12.88 -6.79 1.52
C ALA A 80 -12.93 -8.26 1.97
N ALA A 81 -13.68 -9.10 1.27
CA ALA A 81 -13.77 -10.53 1.61
C ALA A 81 -12.41 -11.23 1.48
N GLN A 82 -11.72 -11.03 0.36
CA GLN A 82 -10.40 -11.62 0.11
C GLN A 82 -9.34 -11.06 1.08
N LEU A 83 -9.40 -9.77 1.40
CA LEU A 83 -8.50 -9.15 2.38
C LEU A 83 -8.67 -9.78 3.77
N LEU A 84 -9.92 -10.08 4.16
CA LEU A 84 -10.23 -10.71 5.45
C LEU A 84 -9.92 -12.22 5.50
N GLU A 85 -9.51 -12.84 4.41
CA GLU A 85 -8.94 -14.20 4.41
C GLU A 85 -7.50 -14.22 4.92
N LEU A 86 -6.80 -13.07 4.86
CA LEU A 86 -5.47 -12.95 5.44
C LEU A 86 -5.54 -13.02 6.98
N PRO A 87 -4.51 -13.57 7.64
CA PRO A 87 -4.45 -13.58 9.10
C PRO A 87 -4.55 -12.17 9.68
N HIS A 88 -5.58 -11.91 10.47
CA HIS A 88 -5.86 -10.59 11.04
C HIS A 88 -6.55 -10.69 12.41
N THR A 89 -6.58 -9.59 13.15
CA THR A 89 -7.33 -9.45 14.41
C THR A 89 -8.30 -8.28 14.30
N LYS A 90 -9.48 -8.41 14.93
CA LYS A 90 -10.50 -7.34 14.96
C LYS A 90 -10.54 -6.69 16.33
N MET A 91 -10.16 -5.42 16.40
CA MET A 91 -10.26 -4.61 17.61
C MET A 91 -11.55 -3.80 17.59
N ARG A 92 -12.48 -4.12 18.50
CA ARG A 92 -13.77 -3.41 18.60
C ARG A 92 -13.79 -2.34 19.66
N GLN A 93 -13.02 -2.53 20.72
CA GLN A 93 -12.95 -1.64 21.86
C GLN A 93 -11.52 -1.50 22.34
N LEU A 94 -11.18 -0.32 22.81
CA LEU A 94 -9.94 -0.04 23.53
C LEU A 94 -10.29 0.33 24.97
N THR A 95 -9.83 -0.48 25.91
CA THR A 95 -10.03 -0.26 27.34
C THR A 95 -8.70 -0.04 28.05
N ILE A 96 -8.69 0.85 29.04
CA ILE A 96 -7.58 1.02 29.97
C ILE A 96 -8.02 0.52 31.33
N GLN A 97 -7.18 -0.30 31.94
CA GLN A 97 -7.36 -0.74 33.33
C GLN A 97 -6.33 -0.02 34.22
N ALA A 98 -6.82 0.75 35.18
CA ALA A 98 -6.00 1.45 36.18
C ALA A 98 -6.47 1.04 37.57
N ALA A 99 -5.63 0.32 38.28
CA ALA A 99 -5.94 -0.24 39.62
C ALA A 99 -7.24 -1.09 39.58
N ALA A 100 -8.27 -0.65 40.31
CA ALA A 100 -9.56 -1.34 40.40
C ALA A 100 -10.59 -0.87 39.34
N ASN A 101 -10.26 0.13 38.53
CA ASN A 101 -11.19 0.74 37.59
C ASN A 101 -10.81 0.39 36.13
N THR A 102 -11.83 0.04 35.34
CA THR A 102 -11.71 -0.16 33.90
C THR A 102 -12.49 0.96 33.19
N ALA A 103 -11.84 1.66 32.28
CA ALA A 103 -12.46 2.67 31.43
C ALA A 103 -12.35 2.29 29.96
N THR A 104 -13.46 2.29 29.23
CA THR A 104 -13.46 2.14 27.77
C THR A 104 -13.16 3.48 27.14
N LEU A 105 -12.03 3.62 26.47
CA LEU A 105 -11.63 4.84 25.76
C LEU A 105 -12.26 4.96 24.38
N VAL A 106 -12.37 3.84 23.67
CA VAL A 106 -12.92 3.79 22.33
C VAL A 106 -13.85 2.58 22.24
N ASP A 107 -15.06 2.79 21.73
CA ASP A 107 -16.01 1.75 21.38
C ASP A 107 -16.43 1.94 19.93
N LEU A 108 -15.97 1.07 19.05
CA LEU A 108 -16.28 1.09 17.63
C LEU A 108 -17.59 0.38 17.31
N THR A 109 -18.15 -0.37 18.24
CA THR A 109 -19.41 -1.13 18.01
C THR A 109 -20.61 -0.22 17.80
N CYS A 110 -20.53 1.05 18.22
CA CYS A 110 -21.56 2.06 17.98
C CYS A 110 -21.59 2.59 16.53
N LEU A 111 -20.57 2.29 15.72
CA LEU A 111 -20.51 2.75 14.32
C LEU A 111 -21.54 2.01 13.46
N LYS A 112 -22.26 2.79 12.65
CA LYS A 112 -23.24 2.26 11.67
C LYS A 112 -22.52 1.85 10.38
N THR A 113 -21.70 0.81 10.42
CA THR A 113 -20.95 0.27 9.28
C THR A 113 -20.96 -1.25 9.32
N LYS A 114 -20.70 -1.89 8.18
CA LYS A 114 -20.46 -3.34 8.09
C LYS A 114 -19.19 -3.77 8.84
N TYR A 115 -18.25 -2.84 9.07
CA TYR A 115 -16.94 -3.08 9.68
C TYR A 115 -16.75 -2.24 10.96
N PRO A 116 -17.53 -2.47 12.04
CA PRO A 116 -17.45 -1.67 13.28
C PRO A 116 -16.26 -2.11 14.14
N TYR A 117 -15.04 -2.14 13.56
CA TYR A 117 -13.80 -2.54 14.19
C TYR A 117 -12.59 -2.03 13.40
N ILE A 118 -11.45 -1.92 14.05
CA ILE A 118 -10.16 -1.77 13.38
C ILE A 118 -9.66 -3.18 13.05
N THR A 119 -9.27 -3.39 11.80
CA THR A 119 -8.60 -4.62 11.36
C THR A 119 -7.10 -4.45 11.61
N ILE A 120 -6.53 -5.27 12.51
CA ILE A 120 -5.10 -5.32 12.74
C ILE A 120 -4.51 -6.37 11.79
N LEU A 121 -3.74 -5.88 10.83
CA LEU A 121 -3.13 -6.67 9.77
C LEU A 121 -1.75 -6.09 9.48
N PRO A 122 -0.66 -6.89 9.44
CA PRO A 122 0.66 -6.39 9.10
C PRO A 122 0.64 -5.58 7.80
N GLN A 123 1.18 -4.36 7.81
CA GLN A 123 1.15 -3.46 6.65
C GLN A 123 1.77 -4.10 5.41
N VAL A 124 2.83 -4.91 5.59
CA VAL A 124 3.44 -5.66 4.49
C VAL A 124 2.41 -6.56 3.79
N LYS A 125 1.55 -7.24 4.54
CA LYS A 125 0.51 -8.12 3.97
C LYS A 125 -0.56 -7.34 3.23
N PHE A 126 -0.91 -6.16 3.74
CA PHE A 126 -1.82 -5.25 3.02
C PHE A 126 -1.21 -4.77 1.70
N LEU A 127 0.06 -4.33 1.71
CA LEU A 127 0.73 -3.84 0.51
C LEU A 127 0.94 -4.94 -0.54
N GLU A 128 1.38 -6.13 -0.12
CA GLU A 128 1.47 -7.32 -0.98
C GLU A 128 0.11 -7.64 -1.63
N PHE A 129 -0.95 -7.64 -0.83
CA PHE A 129 -2.30 -7.90 -1.33
C PHE A 129 -2.74 -6.85 -2.36
N ILE A 130 -2.63 -5.56 -2.06
CA ILE A 130 -3.07 -4.48 -2.96
C ILE A 130 -2.27 -4.48 -4.25
N THR A 131 -0.94 -4.63 -4.17
CA THR A 131 -0.08 -4.66 -5.36
C THR A 131 -0.32 -5.90 -6.22
N ALA A 132 -0.57 -7.06 -5.60
CA ALA A 132 -0.97 -8.26 -6.33
C ALA A 132 -2.31 -8.07 -7.08
N GLN A 133 -3.27 -7.35 -6.49
CA GLN A 133 -4.51 -7.00 -7.21
C GLN A 133 -4.24 -6.04 -8.38
N ALA A 134 -3.34 -5.06 -8.21
CA ALA A 134 -2.97 -4.13 -9.27
C ALA A 134 -2.22 -4.81 -10.42
N GLN A 135 -1.35 -5.78 -10.13
CA GLN A 135 -0.59 -6.57 -11.13
C GLN A 135 -1.47 -7.41 -12.06
N ARG A 136 -2.75 -7.59 -11.75
CA ARG A 136 -3.71 -8.26 -12.66
C ARG A 136 -4.07 -7.40 -13.87
N TYR A 137 -3.71 -6.11 -13.85
CA TYR A 137 -3.98 -5.16 -14.93
C TYR A 137 -2.72 -4.90 -15.73
N PRO A 138 -2.73 -5.13 -17.07
CA PRO A 138 -1.55 -4.91 -17.93
C PRO A 138 -1.03 -3.47 -17.93
N SER A 139 -1.89 -2.51 -17.54
CA SER A 139 -1.55 -1.09 -17.45
C SER A 139 -0.69 -0.74 -16.22
N PHE A 140 -0.48 -1.67 -15.29
CA PHE A 140 0.26 -1.45 -14.04
C PHE A 140 1.66 -2.05 -14.10
N GLN A 141 2.65 -1.24 -13.70
CA GLN A 141 4.01 -1.67 -13.49
C GLN A 141 4.48 -1.29 -12.08
N LEU A 142 5.06 -2.25 -11.36
CA LEU A 142 5.70 -2.03 -10.06
C LEU A 142 7.21 -2.10 -10.22
N VAL A 143 7.91 -1.09 -9.76
CA VAL A 143 9.38 -1.03 -9.75
C VAL A 143 9.85 -0.87 -8.31
N MET A 144 10.42 -1.92 -7.76
CA MET A 144 11.00 -1.94 -6.42
C MET A 144 12.49 -1.54 -6.49
N GLY A 145 13.02 -0.95 -5.41
CA GLY A 145 14.40 -0.49 -5.34
C GLY A 145 14.66 0.79 -6.14
N ALA A 146 13.60 1.49 -6.57
CA ALA A 146 13.69 2.71 -7.38
C ALA A 146 13.81 3.96 -6.49
N ASN A 147 15.00 4.52 -6.39
CA ASN A 147 15.22 5.78 -5.67
C ASN A 147 15.08 6.97 -6.62
N VAL A 148 13.93 7.66 -6.54
CA VAL A 148 13.68 8.87 -7.32
C VAL A 148 14.39 10.05 -6.69
N GLN A 149 15.33 10.65 -7.40
CA GLN A 149 16.12 11.78 -6.91
C GLN A 149 15.58 13.12 -7.43
N GLU A 150 15.08 13.14 -8.66
CA GLU A 150 14.71 14.38 -9.33
C GLU A 150 13.54 14.18 -10.29
N THR A 151 12.74 15.22 -10.43
CA THR A 151 11.71 15.31 -11.50
C THR A 151 12.17 16.40 -12.48
N ILE A 152 12.34 16.01 -13.74
CA ILE A 152 12.69 16.95 -14.82
C ILE A 152 11.38 17.32 -15.55
N VAL A 153 11.08 18.62 -15.62
CA VAL A 153 9.90 19.18 -16.29
C VAL A 153 10.31 19.86 -17.58
#